data_2f4927e7382d68878ff8ce7ebabfef4c
#
_entry.id   2f4927e7382d68878ff8ce7ebabfef4c
#
_cell.length_a   1.000
_cell.length_b   1.000
_cell.length_c   1.000
_cell.angle_alpha   90.00
_cell.angle_beta   90.00
_cell.angle_gamma   90.00
#
_symmetry.space_group_name_H-M   'P 1'
#
loop_
_entity.id
_entity.type
_entity.pdbx_description
1 polymer ?
#
loop_
_entity_poly.entity_id
_entity_poly.type
_entity_poly.pdbx_seq_one_letter_code
_entity_poly.pdbx_strand_id
1 'polypeptide(L)'
;NLLNVGLLARYDGNSAIQSDHRWMFTPAASAEWNLKNHFFTGSTALSGLSLRASYARIAKSFQSDRYELGPQYLATSITWSGEPLLSSANGFATITRPYASGWVGYDLKLPYSDKMELALKGSFFDNRIIAEISLYKNYEKNLLTYLPVTQEMGYEYKLASGMDISNQGLELNLSASILKNTPLKWDLSFNASYNKNKLEKLPENQKTTVIGDHKLQVGQSVDAFWVYQNKGIYTNDSEVPVMNGKPLNINGVPFKAGDPVWTDVDGNNQINDNDRVLTGHAIPPYTGGLTNQFAYKRFDFSFNLFFALGHSALNLRDQQRYDFATLDNIQSLQSVKEIFFWQNTNQRDDYPIYNPQSSVHPYRAEQDLFLEKLSYLKLRNITVGYTLPIKKVGSNIPKSLYFYLTGSNLLSFSNFSAGDPELVNFNGTYDGYSLPIPRSISLGLRFKF
;
A
#
# COMPACT_ATOMS: atom_id res chain seq x y z
N ASN A 1 -3.53 -40.77 4.32
CA ASN A 1 -2.93 -40.57 2.99
C ASN A 1 -1.52 -40.03 3.15
N LEU A 2 -0.55 -40.56 2.36
CA LEU A 2 0.82 -40.08 2.35
C LEU A 2 0.99 -38.87 1.46
N LEU A 3 0.29 -38.83 0.35
CA LEU A 3 0.36 -37.78 -0.65
C LEU A 3 -1.05 -37.42 -1.13
N ASN A 4 -1.38 -36.14 -1.15
CA ASN A 4 -2.57 -35.58 -1.76
C ASN A 4 -2.14 -34.75 -2.96
N VAL A 5 -2.73 -35.03 -4.13
CA VAL A 5 -2.46 -34.28 -5.36
C VAL A 5 -3.77 -33.73 -5.88
N GLY A 6 -3.79 -32.43 -6.14
CA GLY A 6 -4.90 -31.72 -6.76
C GLY A 6 -4.49 -31.17 -8.12
N LEU A 7 -5.29 -31.37 -9.14
CA LEU A 7 -5.10 -30.79 -10.47
C LEU A 7 -6.41 -30.14 -10.90
N LEU A 8 -6.31 -28.92 -11.43
CA LEU A 8 -7.43 -28.16 -11.98
C LEU A 8 -7.02 -27.60 -13.34
N ALA A 9 -7.92 -27.70 -14.30
CA ALA A 9 -7.78 -27.08 -15.60
C ALA A 9 -9.03 -26.28 -15.89
N ARG A 10 -8.85 -24.98 -16.19
CA ARG A 10 -9.94 -24.09 -16.58
C ARG A 10 -9.56 -23.32 -17.83
N TYR A 11 -10.59 -22.87 -18.55
CA TYR A 11 -10.43 -21.97 -19.68
C TYR A 11 -11.34 -20.77 -19.43
N ASP A 12 -10.72 -19.66 -19.08
CA ASP A 12 -11.41 -18.43 -18.67
C ASP A 12 -11.44 -17.43 -19.83
N GLY A 13 -12.54 -16.73 -19.99
CA GLY A 13 -12.72 -15.70 -21.03
C GLY A 13 -13.28 -14.42 -20.46
N ASN A 14 -12.87 -13.28 -21.07
CA ASN A 14 -13.38 -11.97 -20.73
C ASN A 14 -13.85 -11.26 -22.00
N SER A 15 -15.15 -10.95 -22.08
CA SER A 15 -15.76 -10.27 -23.23
C SER A 15 -15.28 -8.83 -23.43
N ALA A 16 -14.67 -8.24 -22.39
CA ALA A 16 -14.06 -6.92 -22.47
C ALA A 16 -12.73 -6.89 -23.24
N ILE A 17 -12.16 -8.03 -23.63
CA ILE A 17 -10.93 -8.16 -24.43
C ILE A 17 -11.29 -8.52 -25.89
N GLN A 18 -10.45 -8.08 -26.82
CA GLN A 18 -10.60 -8.44 -28.24
C GLN A 18 -10.62 -9.97 -28.42
N SER A 19 -11.28 -10.45 -29.47
CA SER A 19 -11.55 -11.86 -29.71
C SER A 19 -10.31 -12.74 -29.63
N ASP A 20 -9.19 -12.28 -30.17
CA ASP A 20 -7.96 -13.04 -30.33
C ASP A 20 -7.18 -13.24 -29.02
N HIS A 21 -7.45 -12.40 -28.01
CA HIS A 21 -6.79 -12.43 -26.71
C HIS A 21 -7.75 -12.63 -25.53
N ARG A 22 -9.01 -12.92 -25.83
CA ARG A 22 -10.12 -13.03 -24.86
C ARG A 22 -9.99 -14.22 -23.94
N TRP A 23 -9.45 -15.33 -24.43
CA TRP A 23 -9.46 -16.62 -23.75
C TRP A 23 -8.09 -16.99 -23.22
N MET A 24 -8.07 -17.58 -22.02
CA MET A 24 -6.83 -17.99 -21.36
C MET A 24 -7.00 -19.33 -20.66
N PHE A 25 -6.01 -20.21 -20.82
CA PHE A 25 -5.91 -21.44 -20.04
C PHE A 25 -5.34 -21.13 -18.66
N THR A 26 -6.06 -21.55 -17.60
CA THR A 26 -5.76 -21.28 -16.19
C THR A 26 -5.61 -22.60 -15.41
N PRO A 27 -4.45 -23.26 -15.50
CA PRO A 27 -4.16 -24.47 -14.76
C PRO A 27 -3.85 -24.17 -13.30
N ALA A 28 -4.16 -25.13 -12.42
CA ALA A 28 -3.65 -25.17 -11.07
C ALA A 28 -3.26 -26.60 -10.69
N ALA A 29 -2.19 -26.72 -9.91
CA ALA A 29 -1.68 -27.97 -9.38
C ALA A 29 -1.26 -27.77 -7.92
N SER A 30 -1.55 -28.74 -7.08
CA SER A 30 -1.08 -28.79 -5.70
C SER A 30 -0.68 -30.18 -5.31
N ALA A 31 0.34 -30.28 -4.47
CA ALA A 31 0.77 -31.54 -3.86
C ALA A 31 1.03 -31.28 -2.37
N GLU A 32 0.46 -32.08 -1.51
CA GLU A 32 0.72 -32.09 -0.08
C GLU A 32 1.24 -33.46 0.35
N TRP A 33 2.46 -33.47 0.85
CA TRP A 33 3.14 -34.67 1.33
C TRP A 33 3.12 -34.72 2.86
N ASN A 34 2.54 -35.75 3.42
CA ASN A 34 2.54 -35.99 4.85
C ASN A 34 3.85 -36.65 5.30
N LEU A 35 4.80 -35.81 5.66
CA LEU A 35 6.14 -36.22 6.08
C LEU A 35 6.13 -36.97 7.41
N LYS A 36 5.20 -36.63 8.31
CA LYS A 36 5.06 -37.31 9.61
C LYS A 36 4.73 -38.80 9.40
N ASN A 37 3.77 -39.10 8.55
CA ASN A 37 3.37 -40.47 8.28
C ASN A 37 4.39 -41.27 7.45
N HIS A 38 5.30 -40.57 6.78
CA HIS A 38 6.35 -41.22 5.99
C HIS A 38 7.62 -41.48 6.82
N PHE A 39 8.13 -40.48 7.54
CA PHE A 39 9.46 -40.52 8.16
C PHE A 39 9.43 -40.56 9.70
N PHE A 40 8.35 -40.11 10.33
CA PHE A 40 8.28 -39.89 11.78
C PHE A 40 7.13 -40.57 12.48
N THR A 41 6.77 -41.79 12.02
CA THR A 41 5.61 -42.57 12.51
C THR A 41 5.67 -42.83 14.02
N GLY A 42 6.87 -43.04 14.60
CA GLY A 42 7.07 -43.31 16.02
C GLY A 42 7.18 -42.08 16.93
N SER A 43 7.16 -40.85 16.37
CA SER A 43 7.32 -39.66 17.19
C SER A 43 6.02 -39.31 17.91
N THR A 44 6.10 -39.18 19.26
CA THR A 44 5.00 -38.72 20.10
C THR A 44 4.96 -37.21 20.24
N ALA A 45 6.10 -36.53 20.09
CA ALA A 45 6.18 -35.09 20.16
C ALA A 45 5.69 -34.40 18.87
N LEU A 46 5.84 -35.08 17.72
CA LEU A 46 5.42 -34.56 16.40
C LEU A 46 4.06 -35.17 16.04
N SER A 47 3.00 -34.37 16.15
CA SER A 47 1.62 -34.78 15.87
C SER A 47 1.31 -34.77 14.37
N GLY A 48 1.94 -33.88 13.63
CA GLY A 48 1.80 -33.76 12.17
C GLY A 48 2.96 -32.96 11.58
N LEU A 49 3.35 -33.33 10.36
CA LEU A 49 4.29 -32.58 9.54
C LEU A 49 3.91 -32.77 8.08
N SER A 50 3.60 -31.70 7.38
CA SER A 50 3.30 -31.74 5.95
C SER A 50 4.07 -30.67 5.18
N LEU A 51 4.45 -31.00 3.96
CA LEU A 51 5.04 -30.11 2.98
C LEU A 51 4.02 -29.97 1.84
N ARG A 52 3.62 -28.73 1.56
CA ARG A 52 2.71 -28.39 0.47
C ARG A 52 3.45 -27.55 -0.57
N ALA A 53 3.31 -27.91 -1.82
CA ALA A 53 3.71 -27.09 -2.96
C ALA A 53 2.48 -26.85 -3.83
N SER A 54 2.30 -25.62 -4.31
CA SER A 54 1.20 -25.27 -5.18
C SER A 54 1.61 -24.28 -6.26
N TYR A 55 0.95 -24.39 -7.40
CA TYR A 55 0.99 -23.44 -8.50
C TYR A 55 -0.44 -23.22 -9.00
N ALA A 56 -0.78 -21.96 -9.28
CA ALA A 56 -2.05 -21.61 -9.90
C ALA A 56 -1.90 -20.41 -10.82
N ARG A 57 -2.47 -20.50 -12.03
CA ARG A 57 -2.73 -19.35 -12.87
C ARG A 57 -4.17 -18.91 -12.71
N ILE A 58 -4.37 -17.61 -12.47
CA ILE A 58 -5.68 -17.00 -12.26
C ILE A 58 -5.83 -15.84 -13.23
N ALA A 59 -6.78 -15.93 -14.16
CA ALA A 59 -7.14 -14.80 -15.02
C ALA A 59 -7.76 -13.68 -14.18
N LYS A 60 -7.41 -12.44 -14.50
CA LYS A 60 -7.97 -11.25 -13.85
C LYS A 60 -9.01 -10.60 -14.76
N SER A 61 -10.12 -10.15 -14.16
CA SER A 61 -11.03 -9.28 -14.87
C SER A 61 -10.44 -7.88 -15.00
N PHE A 62 -10.78 -7.15 -16.04
CA PHE A 62 -10.58 -5.71 -16.06
C PHE A 62 -11.41 -5.08 -14.95
N GLN A 63 -10.77 -4.27 -14.14
CA GLN A 63 -11.44 -3.54 -13.05
C GLN A 63 -12.08 -2.24 -13.53
N SER A 64 -11.76 -1.79 -14.74
CA SER A 64 -12.32 -0.57 -15.22
C SER A 64 -13.62 -0.79 -15.98
N ASP A 65 -14.44 0.20 -15.91
CA ASP A 65 -15.76 0.27 -16.51
C ASP A 65 -15.73 -0.07 -17.99
N ARG A 66 -16.64 -0.92 -18.33
CA ARG A 66 -17.24 -1.38 -19.60
C ARG A 66 -16.73 -0.85 -20.94
N TYR A 67 -15.83 0.12 -21.08
CA TYR A 67 -15.68 0.89 -22.31
C TYR A 67 -14.27 1.19 -22.76
N GLU A 68 -13.26 0.70 -22.11
CA GLU A 68 -11.88 0.98 -22.50
C GLU A 68 -11.47 0.32 -23.82
N LEU A 69 -12.30 -0.54 -24.37
CA LEU A 69 -12.01 -1.35 -25.53
C LEU A 69 -12.71 -0.91 -26.83
N GLY A 70 -13.50 0.13 -26.76
CA GLY A 70 -14.14 0.72 -27.92
C GLY A 70 -14.05 2.24 -27.90
N PRO A 71 -14.19 2.88 -29.05
CA PRO A 71 -14.18 4.33 -29.11
C PRO A 71 -15.29 4.92 -28.24
N GLN A 72 -14.91 5.71 -27.27
CA GLN A 72 -15.84 6.48 -26.43
C GLN A 72 -15.80 7.92 -26.89
N TYR A 73 -16.88 8.33 -27.52
CA TYR A 73 -17.04 9.70 -27.93
C TYR A 73 -17.67 10.49 -26.80
N LEU A 74 -16.90 11.41 -26.18
CA LEU A 74 -17.44 12.37 -25.26
C LEU A 74 -17.71 13.68 -25.95
N ALA A 75 -18.88 14.27 -25.69
CA ALA A 75 -19.09 15.68 -25.92
C ALA A 75 -18.26 16.45 -24.91
N THR A 76 -17.14 17.04 -25.30
CA THR A 76 -16.38 17.91 -24.41
C THR A 76 -17.02 19.27 -24.37
N SER A 77 -17.38 19.72 -23.18
CA SER A 77 -17.66 21.12 -22.92
C SER A 77 -16.33 21.87 -22.81
N ILE A 78 -16.11 22.83 -23.68
CA ILE A 78 -15.04 23.81 -23.51
C ILE A 78 -15.62 24.89 -22.60
N THR A 79 -14.95 25.16 -21.48
CA THR A 79 -15.31 26.27 -20.60
C THR A 79 -14.71 27.56 -21.14
N TRP A 80 -15.54 28.52 -21.47
CA TRP A 80 -15.15 29.91 -21.65
C TRP A 80 -15.78 30.70 -20.52
N SER A 81 -14.98 31.41 -19.75
CA SER A 81 -15.44 32.21 -18.59
C SER A 81 -16.30 31.43 -17.55
N GLY A 82 -16.04 30.14 -17.35
CA GLY A 82 -16.72 29.33 -16.35
C GLY A 82 -18.05 28.70 -16.79
N GLU A 83 -18.56 29.02 -17.98
CA GLU A 83 -19.75 28.38 -18.54
C GLU A 83 -19.38 27.22 -19.46
N PRO A 84 -20.05 26.06 -19.32
CA PRO A 84 -19.82 24.93 -20.21
C PRO A 84 -20.38 25.23 -21.59
N LEU A 85 -19.50 25.43 -22.55
CA LEU A 85 -19.87 25.53 -23.95
C LEU A 85 -19.77 24.14 -24.62
N LEU A 86 -20.88 23.63 -25.08
CA LEU A 86 -20.86 22.47 -25.99
C LEU A 86 -20.30 22.93 -27.33
N SER A 87 -19.21 22.30 -27.76
CA SER A 87 -18.75 22.51 -29.14
C SER A 87 -19.85 22.06 -30.10
N SER A 88 -20.31 22.92 -30.97
CA SER A 88 -21.31 22.61 -31.97
C SER A 88 -20.84 23.06 -33.36
N ALA A 89 -21.11 22.26 -34.37
CA ALA A 89 -20.98 22.63 -35.78
C ALA A 89 -22.34 22.49 -36.45
N ASN A 90 -22.81 23.56 -37.09
CA ASN A 90 -24.11 23.61 -37.76
C ASN A 90 -25.31 23.21 -36.85
N GLY A 91 -25.28 23.56 -35.57
CA GLY A 91 -26.33 23.22 -34.60
C GLY A 91 -26.31 21.79 -34.05
N PHE A 92 -25.34 20.99 -34.43
CA PHE A 92 -25.14 19.63 -33.86
C PHE A 92 -24.00 19.65 -32.88
N ALA A 93 -24.18 18.93 -31.75
CA ALA A 93 -23.08 18.73 -30.81
C ALA A 93 -21.92 18.03 -31.50
N THR A 94 -20.74 18.65 -31.47
CA THR A 94 -19.56 18.05 -32.06
C THR A 94 -19.03 16.95 -31.14
N ILE A 95 -18.92 15.77 -31.69
CA ILE A 95 -18.29 14.63 -31.07
C ILE A 95 -16.77 14.86 -31.14
N THR A 96 -16.12 14.88 -29.99
CA THR A 96 -14.68 15.00 -29.95
C THR A 96 -14.00 13.65 -30.16
N ARG A 97 -12.67 13.62 -30.07
CA ARG A 97 -11.86 12.42 -30.27
C ARG A 97 -12.40 11.20 -29.56
N PRO A 98 -12.29 10.00 -30.13
CA PRO A 98 -12.54 8.75 -29.41
C PRO A 98 -11.53 8.60 -28.26
N TYR A 99 -11.89 7.85 -27.19
CA TYR A 99 -11.06 7.59 -26.02
C TYR A 99 -10.69 8.85 -25.20
N ALA A 100 -11.60 9.26 -24.35
CA ALA A 100 -11.44 10.44 -23.49
C ALA A 100 -10.19 10.41 -22.59
N SER A 101 -9.83 9.22 -22.11
CA SER A 101 -8.73 9.02 -21.15
C SER A 101 -7.40 8.61 -21.77
N GLY A 102 -7.32 8.52 -23.10
CA GLY A 102 -6.14 8.08 -23.83
C GLY A 102 -6.44 7.09 -24.96
N TRP A 103 -5.47 6.86 -25.81
CA TRP A 103 -5.59 5.88 -26.88
C TRP A 103 -5.65 4.46 -26.33
N VAL A 104 -6.58 3.63 -26.80
CA VAL A 104 -6.67 2.21 -26.44
C VAL A 104 -6.26 1.36 -27.65
N GLY A 105 -5.21 0.57 -27.51
CA GLY A 105 -4.74 -0.34 -28.55
C GLY A 105 -5.67 -1.55 -28.73
N TYR A 106 -5.61 -2.16 -29.93
CA TYR A 106 -6.38 -3.37 -30.23
C TYR A 106 -5.66 -4.68 -29.87
N ASP A 107 -4.49 -4.61 -29.23
CA ASP A 107 -3.62 -5.74 -28.84
C ASP A 107 -3.59 -6.01 -27.34
N LEU A 108 -4.60 -5.52 -26.62
CA LEU A 108 -4.68 -5.73 -25.18
C LEU A 108 -4.84 -7.22 -24.85
N LYS A 109 -3.97 -7.70 -23.96
CA LYS A 109 -3.94 -9.09 -23.49
C LYS A 109 -4.61 -9.22 -22.14
N LEU A 110 -5.23 -10.37 -21.91
CA LEU A 110 -5.84 -10.66 -20.62
C LEU A 110 -4.79 -10.67 -19.49
N PRO A 111 -4.95 -9.86 -18.44
CA PRO A 111 -4.06 -9.90 -17.29
C PRO A 111 -4.30 -11.17 -16.47
N TYR A 112 -3.25 -11.68 -15.85
CA TYR A 112 -3.31 -12.86 -15.01
C TYR A 112 -2.28 -12.83 -13.89
N SER A 113 -2.51 -13.68 -12.88
CA SER A 113 -1.57 -13.95 -11.80
C SER A 113 -1.07 -15.38 -11.89
N ASP A 114 0.24 -15.58 -11.91
CA ASP A 114 0.88 -16.86 -11.62
C ASP A 114 1.30 -16.86 -10.14
N LYS A 115 0.73 -17.77 -9.35
CA LYS A 115 0.97 -17.90 -7.92
C LYS A 115 1.70 -19.20 -7.63
N MET A 116 2.80 -19.11 -6.91
CA MET A 116 3.61 -20.25 -6.46
C MET A 116 3.76 -20.18 -4.95
N GLU A 117 3.59 -21.29 -4.28
CA GLU A 117 3.74 -21.38 -2.83
C GLU A 117 4.41 -22.70 -2.45
N LEU A 118 5.31 -22.63 -1.47
CA LEU A 118 5.88 -23.76 -0.76
C LEU A 118 5.65 -23.56 0.74
N ALA A 119 4.88 -24.43 1.37
CA ALA A 119 4.52 -24.32 2.78
C ALA A 119 4.94 -25.56 3.56
N LEU A 120 5.56 -25.36 4.71
CA LEU A 120 5.84 -26.40 5.71
C LEU A 120 4.98 -26.15 6.94
N LYS A 121 4.12 -27.12 7.26
CA LYS A 121 3.24 -27.10 8.41
C LYS A 121 3.60 -28.19 9.39
N GLY A 122 3.91 -27.80 10.61
CA GLY A 122 4.20 -28.69 11.73
C GLY A 122 3.14 -28.57 12.83
N SER A 123 2.76 -29.69 13.42
CA SER A 123 1.98 -29.73 14.66
C SER A 123 2.67 -30.61 15.69
N PHE A 124 2.72 -30.14 16.93
CA PHE A 124 3.51 -30.71 17.99
C PHE A 124 2.66 -30.88 19.27
N PHE A 125 3.03 -31.90 20.09
CA PHE A 125 2.46 -32.14 21.40
C PHE A 125 0.93 -32.23 21.40
N ASP A 126 0.39 -33.20 20.64
CA ASP A 126 -1.05 -33.39 20.44
C ASP A 126 -1.76 -32.12 19.94
N ASN A 127 -1.16 -31.48 18.92
CA ASN A 127 -1.61 -30.24 18.29
C ASN A 127 -1.67 -29.02 19.25
N ARG A 128 -0.89 -29.05 20.32
CA ARG A 128 -0.78 -27.88 21.22
C ARG A 128 -0.06 -26.72 20.56
N ILE A 129 0.88 -27.00 19.67
CA ILE A 129 1.60 -25.99 18.88
C ILE A 129 1.43 -26.38 17.42
N ILE A 130 0.95 -25.43 16.63
CA ILE A 130 0.83 -25.54 15.17
C ILE A 130 1.60 -24.37 14.58
N ALA A 131 2.59 -24.66 13.76
CA ALA A 131 3.39 -23.67 13.05
C ALA A 131 3.34 -23.94 11.55
N GLU A 132 3.16 -22.90 10.76
CA GLU A 132 3.22 -22.95 9.30
C GLU A 132 4.11 -21.84 8.80
N ILE A 133 5.08 -22.19 7.96
CA ILE A 133 5.95 -21.24 7.23
C ILE A 133 5.68 -21.44 5.76
N SER A 134 5.33 -20.36 5.07
CA SER A 134 5.09 -20.34 3.63
C SER A 134 6.06 -19.42 2.94
N LEU A 135 6.66 -19.87 1.87
CA LEU A 135 7.39 -19.07 0.90
C LEU A 135 6.51 -18.93 -0.34
N TYR A 136 6.31 -17.72 -0.81
CA TYR A 136 5.53 -17.48 -2.01
C TYR A 136 6.23 -16.60 -3.02
N LYS A 137 5.86 -16.78 -4.27
CA LYS A 137 6.23 -15.89 -5.38
C LYS A 137 5.03 -15.76 -6.32
N ASN A 138 4.53 -14.55 -6.43
CA ASN A 138 3.40 -14.21 -7.26
C ASN A 138 3.87 -13.28 -8.39
N TYR A 139 3.51 -13.61 -9.63
CA TYR A 139 3.71 -12.75 -10.78
C TYR A 139 2.35 -12.24 -11.28
N GLU A 140 2.20 -10.95 -11.27
CA GLU A 140 1.10 -10.26 -11.95
C GLU A 140 1.55 -9.93 -13.35
N LYS A 141 0.90 -10.47 -14.36
CA LYS A 141 1.34 -10.38 -15.75
C LYS A 141 0.32 -9.72 -16.65
N ASN A 142 0.82 -9.08 -17.71
CA ASN A 142 0.02 -8.35 -18.67
C ASN A 142 -0.89 -7.29 -18.05
N LEU A 143 -0.51 -6.72 -16.90
CA LEU A 143 -1.26 -5.62 -16.30
C LEU A 143 -1.33 -4.45 -17.28
N LEU A 144 -2.45 -3.73 -17.24
CA LEU A 144 -2.63 -2.51 -17.98
C LEU A 144 -1.95 -1.33 -17.29
N THR A 145 -1.35 -0.48 -18.09
CA THR A 145 -0.82 0.80 -17.63
C THR A 145 -0.94 1.85 -18.71
N TYR A 146 -0.95 3.10 -18.32
CA TYR A 146 -0.87 4.22 -19.24
C TYR A 146 0.58 4.49 -19.61
N LEU A 147 0.84 4.65 -20.89
CA LEU A 147 2.13 5.09 -21.41
C LEU A 147 1.98 6.46 -22.04
N PRO A 148 2.86 7.42 -21.73
CA PRO A 148 2.85 8.71 -22.40
C PRO A 148 3.11 8.52 -23.89
N VAL A 149 2.44 9.30 -24.72
CA VAL A 149 2.61 9.29 -26.16
C VAL A 149 2.98 10.68 -26.67
N THR A 150 3.50 10.74 -27.89
CA THR A 150 3.85 12.01 -28.53
C THR A 150 2.61 12.86 -28.79
N GLN A 151 2.74 14.17 -28.70
CA GLN A 151 1.63 15.13 -28.88
C GLN A 151 0.95 15.01 -30.25
N GLU A 152 1.68 14.54 -31.28
CA GLU A 152 1.16 14.32 -32.61
C GLU A 152 0.03 13.28 -32.67
N MET A 153 -0.01 12.37 -31.68
CA MET A 153 -1.11 11.40 -31.57
C MET A 153 -2.40 12.01 -31.04
N GLY A 154 -2.39 13.26 -30.56
CA GLY A 154 -3.56 13.95 -30.04
C GLY A 154 -4.05 13.41 -28.68
N TYR A 155 -3.27 12.59 -28.00
CA TYR A 155 -3.52 12.05 -26.66
C TYR A 155 -2.29 12.25 -25.78
N GLU A 156 -2.51 12.34 -24.49
CA GLU A 156 -1.42 12.36 -23.50
C GLU A 156 -0.85 10.97 -23.24
N TYR A 157 -1.76 9.99 -23.22
CA TYR A 157 -1.44 8.61 -22.84
C TYR A 157 -2.10 7.62 -23.78
N LYS A 158 -1.52 6.44 -23.88
CA LYS A 158 -2.17 5.24 -24.43
C LYS A 158 -2.27 4.16 -23.35
N LEU A 159 -3.38 3.43 -23.34
CA LEU A 159 -3.54 2.24 -22.52
C LEU A 159 -2.83 1.07 -23.21
N ALA A 160 -1.90 0.44 -22.51
CA ALA A 160 -1.13 -0.69 -23.03
C ALA A 160 -1.12 -1.84 -22.03
N SER A 161 -1.10 -3.07 -22.54
CA SER A 161 -0.88 -4.28 -21.74
C SER A 161 0.60 -4.68 -21.73
N GLY A 162 1.01 -5.47 -20.73
CA GLY A 162 2.36 -6.03 -20.67
C GLY A 162 3.24 -5.47 -19.56
N MET A 163 2.64 -4.81 -18.56
CA MET A 163 3.31 -4.52 -17.31
C MET A 163 3.31 -5.77 -16.44
N ASP A 164 4.48 -6.20 -15.96
CA ASP A 164 4.64 -7.35 -15.09
C ASP A 164 5.22 -6.91 -13.74
N ILE A 165 4.59 -7.38 -12.66
CA ILE A 165 5.00 -7.10 -11.27
C ILE A 165 5.20 -8.44 -10.56
N SER A 166 6.27 -8.57 -9.78
CA SER A 166 6.46 -9.69 -8.87
C SER A 166 6.29 -9.27 -7.42
N ASN A 167 5.68 -10.15 -6.64
CA ASN A 167 5.61 -10.10 -5.20
C ASN A 167 6.16 -11.42 -4.66
N GLN A 168 7.18 -11.36 -3.82
CA GLN A 168 7.75 -12.54 -3.17
C GLN A 168 7.89 -12.29 -1.68
N GLY A 169 7.66 -13.34 -0.91
CA GLY A 169 7.71 -13.16 0.52
C GLY A 169 7.68 -14.45 1.31
N LEU A 170 7.61 -14.22 2.62
CA LEU A 170 7.53 -15.26 3.63
C LEU A 170 6.34 -14.96 4.54
N GLU A 171 5.57 -15.98 4.87
CA GLU A 171 4.50 -15.91 5.85
C GLU A 171 4.75 -16.91 6.98
N LEU A 172 4.50 -16.49 8.19
CA LEU A 172 4.57 -17.30 9.39
C LEU A 172 3.23 -17.26 10.11
N ASN A 173 2.67 -18.44 10.39
CA ASN A 173 1.48 -18.62 11.22
C ASN A 173 1.83 -19.55 12.39
N LEU A 174 1.59 -19.10 13.61
CA LEU A 174 1.81 -19.86 14.84
C LEU A 174 0.54 -19.84 15.68
N SER A 175 0.08 -21.00 16.09
CA SER A 175 -0.99 -21.16 17.08
C SER A 175 -0.50 -22.07 18.21
N ALA A 176 -0.68 -21.67 19.44
CA ALA A 176 -0.20 -22.41 20.60
C ALA A 176 -1.23 -22.38 21.74
N SER A 177 -1.63 -23.55 22.22
CA SER A 177 -2.31 -23.71 23.52
C SER A 177 -1.29 -23.87 24.62
N ILE A 178 -0.80 -22.76 25.17
CA ILE A 178 0.32 -22.71 26.13
C ILE A 178 -0.08 -23.38 27.43
N LEU A 179 -1.29 -23.07 27.93
CA LEU A 179 -1.89 -23.69 29.11
C LEU A 179 -3.22 -24.33 28.75
N LYS A 180 -3.27 -25.67 28.62
CA LYS A 180 -4.46 -26.40 28.17
C LYS A 180 -5.20 -27.11 29.30
N ASN A 181 -4.46 -27.82 30.18
CA ASN A 181 -5.02 -28.69 31.22
C ASN A 181 -4.87 -28.09 32.63
N THR A 182 -4.88 -26.77 32.73
CA THR A 182 -4.77 -26.01 33.99
C THR A 182 -6.06 -25.21 34.21
N PRO A 183 -6.33 -24.76 35.44
CA PRO A 183 -7.46 -23.87 35.71
C PRO A 183 -7.45 -22.57 34.87
N LEU A 184 -6.27 -22.06 34.55
CA LEU A 184 -6.05 -21.00 33.60
C LEU A 184 -5.72 -21.62 32.24
N LYS A 185 -6.51 -21.33 31.21
CA LYS A 185 -6.23 -21.65 29.81
C LYS A 185 -5.61 -20.45 29.14
N TRP A 186 -4.61 -20.68 28.32
CA TRP A 186 -3.96 -19.62 27.54
C TRP A 186 -3.68 -20.12 26.13
N ASP A 187 -4.35 -19.49 25.17
CA ASP A 187 -4.16 -19.72 23.74
C ASP A 187 -3.54 -18.45 23.13
N LEU A 188 -2.56 -18.66 22.26
CA LEU A 188 -1.82 -17.64 21.56
C LEU A 188 -1.86 -17.92 20.06
N SER A 189 -2.15 -16.89 19.26
CA SER A 189 -2.01 -16.92 17.80
C SER A 189 -1.14 -15.75 17.36
N PHE A 190 -0.14 -16.05 16.55
CA PHE A 190 0.76 -15.06 15.95
C PHE A 190 0.81 -15.28 14.44
N ASN A 191 0.73 -14.21 13.68
CA ASN A 191 1.03 -14.23 12.26
C ASN A 191 1.98 -13.08 11.91
N ALA A 192 2.84 -13.32 10.93
CA ALA A 192 3.72 -12.30 10.38
C ALA A 192 3.94 -12.59 8.89
N SER A 193 4.03 -11.55 8.10
CA SER A 193 4.35 -11.62 6.69
C SER A 193 5.43 -10.60 6.32
N TYR A 194 6.27 -11.01 5.40
CA TYR A 194 7.22 -10.14 4.70
C TYR A 194 6.91 -10.21 3.21
N ASN A 195 6.79 -9.06 2.55
CA ASN A 195 6.58 -8.97 1.11
C ASN A 195 7.60 -8.02 0.48
N LYS A 196 8.15 -8.44 -0.66
CA LYS A 196 8.98 -7.60 -1.53
C LYS A 196 8.32 -7.50 -2.89
N ASN A 197 7.94 -6.28 -3.24
CA ASN A 197 7.39 -5.92 -4.55
C ASN A 197 8.51 -5.51 -5.51
N LYS A 198 8.33 -5.81 -6.81
CA LYS A 198 9.27 -5.39 -7.86
C LYS A 198 8.56 -5.30 -9.21
N LEU A 199 8.78 -4.21 -9.92
CA LEU A 199 8.41 -4.06 -11.32
C LEU A 199 9.41 -4.84 -12.20
N GLU A 200 8.92 -5.87 -12.87
CA GLU A 200 9.76 -6.74 -13.69
C GLU A 200 9.81 -6.29 -15.17
N LYS A 201 8.71 -5.74 -15.65
CA LYS A 201 8.59 -5.32 -17.06
C LYS A 201 7.59 -4.20 -17.22
N LEU A 202 7.87 -3.29 -18.17
CA LEU A 202 6.90 -2.33 -18.72
C LEU A 202 6.53 -2.70 -20.17
N PRO A 203 5.35 -2.29 -20.65
CA PRO A 203 4.99 -2.46 -22.05
C PRO A 203 6.05 -1.89 -22.99
N GLU A 204 6.11 -2.41 -24.21
CA GLU A 204 7.02 -1.97 -25.27
C GLU A 204 8.51 -1.99 -24.87
N ASN A 205 8.88 -2.84 -23.89
CA ASN A 205 10.24 -2.96 -23.33
C ASN A 205 10.83 -1.63 -22.80
N GLN A 206 9.98 -0.69 -22.43
CA GLN A 206 10.42 0.52 -21.75
C GLN A 206 11.11 0.18 -20.43
N LYS A 207 12.08 1.01 -20.03
CA LYS A 207 12.78 0.87 -18.74
C LYS A 207 12.12 1.71 -17.64
N THR A 208 11.53 2.82 -18.03
CA THR A 208 10.87 3.77 -17.14
C THR A 208 9.64 4.34 -17.81
N THR A 209 8.64 4.70 -17.02
CA THR A 209 7.51 5.53 -17.44
C THR A 209 7.11 6.44 -16.30
N VAL A 210 6.60 7.64 -16.64
CA VAL A 210 6.09 8.62 -15.68
C VAL A 210 4.61 8.82 -15.97
N ILE A 211 3.78 8.71 -14.93
CA ILE A 211 2.33 8.91 -15.00
C ILE A 211 1.96 9.88 -13.88
N GLY A 212 1.70 11.13 -14.22
CA GLY A 212 1.54 12.19 -13.22
C GLY A 212 2.81 12.29 -12.35
N ASP A 213 2.64 12.24 -11.03
CA ASP A 213 3.74 12.33 -10.05
C ASP A 213 4.39 10.99 -9.72
N HIS A 214 4.03 9.93 -10.44
CA HIS A 214 4.57 8.59 -10.21
C HIS A 214 5.52 8.17 -11.32
N LYS A 215 6.73 7.74 -10.93
CA LYS A 215 7.71 7.12 -11.83
C LYS A 215 7.73 5.63 -11.58
N LEU A 216 7.48 4.86 -12.62
CA LEU A 216 7.68 3.41 -12.63
C LEU A 216 9.02 3.10 -13.31
N GLN A 217 9.86 2.31 -12.65
CA GLN A 217 11.16 1.91 -13.17
C GLN A 217 11.36 0.41 -12.99
N VAL A 218 11.71 -0.27 -14.08
CA VAL A 218 12.01 -1.71 -14.05
C VAL A 218 13.13 -2.00 -13.05
N GLY A 219 12.90 -2.97 -12.18
CA GLY A 219 13.79 -3.35 -11.10
C GLY A 219 13.50 -2.69 -9.75
N GLN A 220 12.72 -1.63 -9.72
CA GLN A 220 12.29 -0.93 -8.50
C GLN A 220 10.90 -1.41 -8.04
N SER A 221 10.52 -1.03 -6.81
CA SER A 221 9.16 -1.24 -6.30
C SER A 221 8.19 -0.29 -6.99
N VAL A 222 6.95 -0.75 -7.22
CA VAL A 222 5.91 0.08 -7.85
C VAL A 222 5.33 1.12 -6.89
N ASP A 223 5.56 0.98 -5.59
CA ASP A 223 5.08 1.83 -4.51
C ASP A 223 6.14 2.78 -3.96
N ALA A 224 7.29 2.92 -4.66
CA ALA A 224 8.34 3.84 -4.28
C ALA A 224 7.96 5.30 -4.59
N PHE A 225 8.35 6.19 -3.71
CA PHE A 225 8.17 7.64 -3.88
C PHE A 225 9.24 8.20 -4.82
N TRP A 226 8.84 9.08 -5.72
CA TRP A 226 9.73 9.74 -6.65
C TRP A 226 9.94 11.19 -6.23
N VAL A 227 11.07 11.46 -5.58
CA VAL A 227 11.32 12.70 -4.85
C VAL A 227 12.75 13.22 -5.00
N TYR A 228 12.93 14.54 -4.84
CA TYR A 228 14.25 15.13 -4.66
C TYR A 228 14.83 14.75 -3.31
N GLN A 229 16.11 14.39 -3.31
CA GLN A 229 16.85 14.17 -2.06
C GLN A 229 17.30 15.51 -1.48
N ASN A 230 16.80 15.85 -0.31
CA ASN A 230 17.18 17.03 0.44
C ASN A 230 18.28 16.67 1.46
N LYS A 231 19.41 17.35 1.38
CA LYS A 231 20.56 17.18 2.29
C LYS A 231 20.70 18.28 3.32
N GLY A 232 19.74 19.20 3.41
CA GLY A 232 19.76 20.32 4.30
C GLY A 232 19.49 21.63 3.57
N ILE A 233 20.09 22.71 4.05
CA ILE A 233 19.86 24.07 3.61
C ILE A 233 21.22 24.71 3.33
N TYR A 234 21.34 25.46 2.24
CA TYR A 234 22.53 26.28 1.99
C TYR A 234 22.62 27.39 3.05
N THR A 235 23.67 27.41 3.85
CA THR A 235 23.83 28.39 4.90
C THR A 235 24.40 29.72 4.37
N ASN A 236 25.12 29.66 3.26
CA ASN A 236 25.63 30.85 2.55
C ASN A 236 25.73 30.55 1.03
N ASP A 237 25.76 31.61 0.23
CA ASP A 237 25.78 31.49 -1.24
C ASP A 237 27.04 30.79 -1.77
N SER A 238 28.13 30.77 -1.02
CA SER A 238 29.38 30.10 -1.43
C SER A 238 29.31 28.56 -1.33
N GLU A 239 28.32 28.01 -0.66
CA GLU A 239 28.05 26.58 -0.59
C GLU A 239 27.32 26.06 -1.83
N VAL A 240 26.69 26.95 -2.60
CA VAL A 240 25.98 26.57 -3.82
C VAL A 240 26.98 26.09 -4.88
N PRO A 241 26.84 24.87 -5.42
CA PRO A 241 27.74 24.38 -6.47
C PRO A 241 27.79 25.31 -7.67
N VAL A 242 28.99 25.50 -8.24
CA VAL A 242 29.20 26.33 -9.43
C VAL A 242 29.87 25.49 -10.49
N MET A 243 29.29 25.40 -11.69
CA MET A 243 29.86 24.74 -12.85
C MET A 243 29.98 25.72 -14.01
N ASN A 244 31.15 25.82 -14.61
CA ASN A 244 31.44 26.75 -15.74
C ASN A 244 31.03 28.20 -15.44
N GLY A 245 31.25 28.65 -14.19
CA GLY A 245 30.91 30.02 -13.74
C GLY A 245 29.43 30.28 -13.50
N LYS A 246 28.56 29.25 -13.58
CA LYS A 246 27.14 29.36 -13.31
C LYS A 246 26.79 28.56 -12.03
N PRO A 247 26.05 29.14 -11.09
CA PRO A 247 25.58 28.42 -9.92
C PRO A 247 24.55 27.36 -10.30
N LEU A 248 24.42 26.33 -9.44
CA LEU A 248 23.33 25.35 -9.52
C LEU A 248 22.00 26.10 -9.58
N ASN A 249 21.09 25.65 -10.43
CA ASN A 249 19.83 26.34 -10.68
C ASN A 249 18.67 25.36 -10.90
N ILE A 250 17.44 25.86 -10.77
CA ILE A 250 16.21 25.19 -11.17
C ILE A 250 15.45 26.11 -12.11
N ASN A 251 15.12 25.64 -13.31
CA ASN A 251 14.45 26.43 -14.36
C ASN A 251 15.13 27.78 -14.65
N GLY A 252 16.47 27.83 -14.57
CA GLY A 252 17.26 29.05 -14.76
C GLY A 252 17.35 29.97 -13.54
N VAL A 253 16.69 29.65 -12.43
CA VAL A 253 16.77 30.39 -11.16
C VAL A 253 17.89 29.80 -10.30
N PRO A 254 18.95 30.56 -9.97
CA PRO A 254 20.04 30.05 -9.16
C PRO A 254 19.61 29.85 -7.70
N PHE A 255 20.13 28.79 -7.09
CA PHE A 255 20.02 28.58 -5.64
C PHE A 255 20.85 29.61 -4.88
N LYS A 256 20.46 29.87 -3.66
CA LYS A 256 21.10 30.84 -2.74
C LYS A 256 21.00 30.36 -1.29
N ALA A 257 21.63 31.10 -0.39
CA ALA A 257 21.50 30.86 1.04
C ALA A 257 20.03 30.84 1.48
N GLY A 258 19.68 29.84 2.28
CA GLY A 258 18.31 29.54 2.72
C GLY A 258 17.53 28.58 1.85
N ASP A 259 17.96 28.31 0.62
CA ASP A 259 17.32 27.33 -0.25
C ASP A 259 17.71 25.89 0.14
N PRO A 260 16.88 24.88 -0.20
CA PRO A 260 17.18 23.48 0.09
C PRO A 260 18.37 22.98 -0.74
N VAL A 261 19.17 22.10 -0.14
CA VAL A 261 20.28 21.42 -0.82
C VAL A 261 19.72 20.16 -1.50
N TRP A 262 19.16 20.29 -2.69
CA TRP A 262 18.76 19.15 -3.48
C TRP A 262 19.95 18.55 -4.24
N THR A 263 19.96 17.23 -4.34
CA THR A 263 21.05 16.51 -5.02
C THR A 263 20.87 16.61 -6.54
N ASP A 264 21.87 17.14 -7.23
CA ASP A 264 22.02 17.04 -8.68
C ASP A 264 22.55 15.64 -8.99
N VAL A 265 21.68 14.74 -9.44
CA VAL A 265 21.94 13.31 -9.60
C VAL A 265 22.67 13.04 -10.92
N ASP A 266 22.34 13.74 -11.98
CA ASP A 266 22.93 13.59 -13.30
C ASP A 266 24.16 14.49 -13.53
N GLY A 267 24.44 15.42 -12.59
CA GLY A 267 25.63 16.27 -12.60
C GLY A 267 25.60 17.36 -13.67
N ASN A 268 24.42 17.77 -14.13
CA ASN A 268 24.27 18.74 -15.20
C ASN A 268 24.20 20.21 -14.72
N ASN A 269 24.29 20.43 -13.40
CA ASN A 269 24.16 21.74 -12.72
C ASN A 269 22.79 22.39 -12.86
N GLN A 270 21.77 21.54 -13.07
CA GLN A 270 20.37 21.91 -13.12
C GLN A 270 19.52 20.93 -12.32
N ILE A 271 18.71 21.40 -11.40
CA ILE A 271 17.74 20.56 -10.72
C ILE A 271 16.48 20.45 -11.58
N ASN A 272 16.13 19.23 -11.95
CA ASN A 272 14.95 18.88 -12.75
C ASN A 272 14.45 17.47 -12.42
N ASP A 273 13.45 16.96 -13.13
CA ASP A 273 12.86 15.64 -12.85
C ASP A 273 13.83 14.46 -12.95
N ASN A 274 14.99 14.61 -13.63
CA ASN A 274 16.02 13.57 -13.66
C ASN A 274 16.75 13.42 -12.32
N ASP A 275 16.70 14.43 -11.47
CA ASP A 275 17.32 14.45 -10.14
C ASP A 275 16.42 13.90 -9.04
N ARG A 276 15.17 13.58 -9.39
CA ARG A 276 14.26 12.87 -8.49
C ARG A 276 14.61 11.38 -8.45
N VAL A 277 14.73 10.82 -7.27
CA VAL A 277 15.07 9.41 -7.05
C VAL A 277 13.87 8.64 -6.50
N LEU A 278 13.84 7.33 -6.79
CA LEU A 278 12.86 6.43 -6.20
C LEU A 278 13.36 5.97 -4.83
N THR A 279 12.57 6.21 -3.79
CA THR A 279 12.92 5.88 -2.41
C THR A 279 11.69 5.52 -1.58
N GLY A 280 11.92 4.80 -0.47
CA GLY A 280 10.85 4.39 0.44
C GLY A 280 9.87 3.38 -0.17
N HIS A 281 8.85 3.05 0.60
CA HIS A 281 7.76 2.15 0.22
C HIS A 281 6.46 2.67 0.82
N ALA A 282 5.42 2.84 0.02
CA ALA A 282 4.09 3.21 0.51
C ALA A 282 3.41 2.05 1.25
N ILE A 283 3.68 0.81 0.82
CA ILE A 283 3.10 -0.40 1.40
C ILE A 283 4.07 -1.01 2.40
N PRO A 284 3.62 -1.34 3.63
CA PRO A 284 4.49 -1.93 4.64
C PRO A 284 5.03 -3.29 4.20
N PRO A 285 6.37 -3.48 4.13
CA PRO A 285 6.95 -4.78 3.81
C PRO A 285 6.75 -5.82 4.90
N TYR A 286 6.60 -5.41 6.16
CA TYR A 286 6.34 -6.31 7.27
C TYR A 286 4.99 -6.00 7.91
N THR A 287 4.11 -7.00 7.99
CA THR A 287 2.82 -6.89 8.68
C THR A 287 2.57 -8.13 9.52
N GLY A 288 1.76 -7.99 10.56
CA GLY A 288 1.38 -9.15 11.36
C GLY A 288 0.49 -8.80 12.54
N GLY A 289 0.16 -9.84 13.29
CA GLY A 289 -0.71 -9.71 14.44
C GLY A 289 -0.43 -10.75 15.51
N LEU A 290 -0.78 -10.40 16.74
CA LEU A 290 -0.69 -11.26 17.90
C LEU A 290 -2.03 -11.23 18.63
N THR A 291 -2.66 -12.40 18.76
CA THR A 291 -3.88 -12.58 19.54
C THR A 291 -3.58 -13.44 20.75
N ASN A 292 -3.91 -12.96 21.94
CA ASN A 292 -3.88 -13.72 23.18
C ASN A 292 -5.29 -13.91 23.71
N GLN A 293 -5.57 -15.13 24.17
CA GLN A 293 -6.85 -15.48 24.79
C GLN A 293 -6.56 -16.22 26.09
N PHE A 294 -7.12 -15.72 27.17
CA PHE A 294 -7.03 -16.31 28.50
C PHE A 294 -8.42 -16.68 28.99
N ALA A 295 -8.57 -17.84 29.57
CA ALA A 295 -9.81 -18.20 30.25
C ALA A 295 -9.50 -18.78 31.63
N TYR A 296 -10.12 -18.23 32.67
CA TYR A 296 -9.98 -18.69 34.04
C TYR A 296 -11.36 -18.84 34.67
N LYS A 297 -11.76 -20.09 34.94
CA LYS A 297 -13.12 -20.41 35.43
C LYS A 297 -14.20 -19.85 34.51
N ARG A 298 -14.81 -18.73 34.88
CA ARG A 298 -15.92 -18.07 34.18
C ARG A 298 -15.52 -16.77 33.53
N PHE A 299 -14.30 -16.33 33.75
CA PHE A 299 -13.72 -15.14 33.14
C PHE A 299 -12.94 -15.50 31.88
N ASP A 300 -13.08 -14.70 30.88
CA ASP A 300 -12.22 -14.69 29.72
C ASP A 300 -11.65 -13.28 29.49
N PHE A 301 -10.45 -13.26 29.00
CA PHE A 301 -9.73 -12.05 28.63
C PHE A 301 -9.03 -12.29 27.30
N SER A 302 -9.17 -11.37 26.37
CA SER A 302 -8.46 -11.45 25.10
C SER A 302 -7.98 -10.08 24.66
N PHE A 303 -6.87 -10.06 23.93
CA PHE A 303 -6.41 -8.87 23.22
C PHE A 303 -5.76 -9.22 21.90
N ASN A 304 -5.87 -8.27 20.96
CA ASN A 304 -5.29 -8.38 19.63
C ASN A 304 -4.39 -7.17 19.35
N LEU A 305 -3.15 -7.45 19.00
CA LEU A 305 -2.17 -6.49 18.52
C LEU A 305 -2.01 -6.65 17.00
N PHE A 306 -1.82 -5.55 16.32
CA PHE A 306 -1.49 -5.49 14.89
C PHE A 306 -0.28 -4.58 14.71
N PHE A 307 0.62 -4.98 13.82
CA PHE A 307 1.78 -4.16 13.46
C PHE A 307 1.94 -4.06 11.95
N ALA A 308 2.46 -2.92 11.51
CA ALA A 308 2.91 -2.68 10.14
C ALA A 308 4.20 -1.86 10.22
N LEU A 309 5.27 -2.38 9.62
CA LEU A 309 6.61 -1.84 9.82
C LEU A 309 7.34 -1.62 8.49
N GLY A 310 8.20 -0.59 8.46
CA GLY A 310 9.20 -0.40 7.42
C GLY A 310 8.70 0.29 6.15
N HIS A 311 7.53 0.90 6.18
CA HIS A 311 7.03 1.73 5.09
C HIS A 311 7.28 3.22 5.32
N SER A 312 6.87 4.04 4.39
CA SER A 312 7.00 5.49 4.43
C SER A 312 5.68 6.16 4.10
N ALA A 313 5.53 7.40 4.54
CA ALA A 313 4.38 8.22 4.20
C ALA A 313 4.84 9.64 3.84
N LEU A 314 4.30 10.18 2.76
CA LEU A 314 4.48 11.58 2.39
C LEU A 314 3.45 12.42 3.14
N ASN A 315 3.93 13.23 4.09
CA ASN A 315 3.11 14.05 4.97
C ASN A 315 2.73 15.37 4.27
N LEU A 316 1.73 15.31 3.40
CA LEU A 316 1.23 16.48 2.68
C LEU A 316 0.55 17.50 3.60
N ARG A 317 0.03 17.05 4.75
CA ARG A 317 -0.52 17.95 5.75
C ARG A 317 0.52 18.95 6.28
N ASP A 318 1.70 18.46 6.65
CA ASP A 318 2.75 19.34 7.15
C ASP A 318 3.37 20.15 6.00
N GLN A 319 3.52 19.56 4.80
CA GLN A 319 3.91 20.31 3.61
C GLN A 319 2.99 21.53 3.38
N GLN A 320 1.68 21.33 3.36
CA GLN A 320 0.72 22.42 3.19
C GLN A 320 0.76 23.44 4.32
N ARG A 321 1.03 23.01 5.55
CA ARG A 321 1.17 23.93 6.69
C ARG A 321 2.39 24.83 6.57
N TYR A 322 3.48 24.30 6.00
CA TYR A 322 4.71 25.07 5.84
C TYR A 322 4.68 25.95 4.60
N ASP A 323 3.93 25.53 3.59
CA ASP A 323 3.75 26.27 2.33
C ASP A 323 2.40 27.03 2.28
N PHE A 324 1.92 27.49 3.42
CA PHE A 324 0.57 28.02 3.58
C PHE A 324 0.24 29.23 2.70
N ALA A 325 1.21 30.01 2.26
CA ALA A 325 0.96 31.19 1.44
C ALA A 325 0.85 30.89 -0.06
N THR A 326 1.21 29.67 -0.50
CA THR A 326 0.98 29.23 -1.88
C THR A 326 -0.39 28.58 -2.05
N LEU A 327 -1.13 28.35 -0.97
CA LEU A 327 -2.49 27.81 -1.01
C LEU A 327 -3.47 28.89 -1.44
N ASP A 328 -4.13 28.68 -2.56
CA ASP A 328 -5.19 29.56 -3.09
C ASP A 328 -6.40 29.69 -2.14
N ASN A 329 -6.48 28.83 -1.12
CA ASN A 329 -7.62 28.73 -0.22
C ASN A 329 -7.21 28.86 1.26
N ILE A 330 -7.10 30.09 1.72
CA ILE A 330 -6.76 30.46 3.12
C ILE A 330 -7.77 29.89 4.15
N GLN A 331 -8.96 29.48 3.72
CA GLN A 331 -10.01 28.94 4.62
C GLN A 331 -9.67 27.56 5.21
N SER A 332 -8.66 26.88 4.69
CA SER A 332 -8.24 25.55 5.17
C SER A 332 -7.02 25.58 6.10
N LEU A 333 -6.59 26.76 6.56
CA LEU A 333 -5.50 26.88 7.54
C LEU A 333 -5.84 26.11 8.83
N GLN A 334 -5.39 24.90 8.89
CA GLN A 334 -5.32 24.14 10.13
C GLN A 334 -4.25 24.76 11.01
N SER A 335 -4.34 24.61 12.33
CA SER A 335 -3.50 25.25 13.35
C SER A 335 -2.06 25.52 12.91
N VAL A 336 -1.67 26.79 13.00
CA VAL A 336 -0.29 27.24 12.74
C VAL A 336 0.63 26.54 13.75
N LYS A 337 1.59 25.79 13.27
CA LYS A 337 2.67 25.23 14.08
C LYS A 337 3.82 26.21 14.08
N GLU A 338 4.48 26.39 15.21
CA GLU A 338 5.74 27.14 15.23
C GLU A 338 6.75 26.42 14.33
N ILE A 339 7.29 27.14 13.34
CA ILE A 339 8.21 26.60 12.35
C ILE A 339 9.49 27.43 12.42
N PHE A 340 10.60 26.76 12.61
CA PHE A 340 11.92 27.36 12.61
C PHE A 340 12.45 27.40 11.18
N PHE A 341 12.14 28.50 10.49
CA PHE A 341 12.70 28.77 9.17
C PHE A 341 14.14 29.27 9.25
N TRP A 342 14.93 28.98 8.24
CA TRP A 342 16.21 29.62 8.05
C TRP A 342 16.04 31.15 7.93
N GLN A 343 16.74 31.91 8.73
CA GLN A 343 16.60 33.36 8.79
C GLN A 343 17.87 34.12 8.35
N ASN A 344 19.04 33.55 8.58
CA ASN A 344 20.31 34.15 8.22
C ASN A 344 21.44 33.11 8.14
N THR A 345 22.60 33.51 7.63
CA THR A 345 23.77 32.66 7.40
C THR A 345 24.33 31.95 8.65
N ASN A 346 23.94 32.36 9.84
CA ASN A 346 24.48 31.86 11.10
C ASN A 346 23.50 30.89 11.81
N GLN A 347 22.28 30.79 11.32
CA GLN A 347 21.26 29.89 11.89
C GLN A 347 21.16 28.62 11.09
N ARG A 348 21.20 27.49 11.81
CA ARG A 348 20.81 26.19 11.29
C ARG A 348 19.39 25.90 11.72
N ASP A 349 18.48 26.16 10.83
CA ASP A 349 17.08 25.82 11.04
C ASP A 349 16.75 24.55 10.26
N ASP A 350 15.76 23.79 10.71
CA ASP A 350 15.40 22.52 10.10
C ASP A 350 14.69 22.68 8.75
N TYR A 351 14.24 23.90 8.43
CA TYR A 351 13.43 24.19 7.26
C TYR A 351 14.01 25.33 6.41
N PRO A 352 13.88 25.26 5.07
CA PRO A 352 14.32 26.30 4.17
C PRO A 352 13.73 27.68 4.47
N ILE A 353 14.29 28.73 3.83
CA ILE A 353 13.74 30.06 3.90
C ILE A 353 12.28 30.08 3.45
N TYR A 354 11.41 30.72 4.24
CA TYR A 354 10.05 30.94 3.84
C TYR A 354 9.94 32.10 2.87
N ASN A 355 9.83 31.78 1.58
CA ASN A 355 9.60 32.79 0.53
C ASN A 355 8.56 32.23 -0.46
N PRO A 356 7.28 32.62 -0.30
CA PRO A 356 6.20 32.13 -1.18
C PRO A 356 6.33 32.58 -2.63
N GLN A 357 7.14 33.59 -2.91
CA GLN A 357 7.40 34.08 -4.26
C GLN A 357 8.68 33.48 -4.88
N SER A 358 9.34 32.60 -4.17
CA SER A 358 10.52 31.92 -4.69
C SER A 358 10.17 30.99 -5.83
N SER A 359 10.77 31.16 -6.99
CA SER A 359 10.66 30.22 -8.10
C SER A 359 11.33 28.88 -7.83
N VAL A 360 12.10 28.74 -6.78
CA VAL A 360 12.67 27.48 -6.31
C VAL A 360 11.58 26.59 -5.68
N HIS A 361 10.54 27.21 -5.09
CA HIS A 361 9.50 26.52 -4.33
C HIS A 361 10.09 25.57 -3.28
N PRO A 362 10.73 26.07 -2.21
CA PRO A 362 11.48 25.28 -1.24
C PRO A 362 10.65 24.21 -0.51
N TYR A 363 9.34 24.39 -0.46
CA TYR A 363 8.36 23.53 0.22
C TYR A 363 7.54 22.66 -0.72
N ARG A 364 8.02 22.41 -1.94
CA ARG A 364 7.31 21.50 -2.87
C ARG A 364 7.13 20.11 -2.29
N ALA A 365 6.05 19.44 -2.69
CA ALA A 365 5.69 18.11 -2.19
C ALA A 365 6.65 17.03 -2.67
N GLU A 366 7.29 17.22 -3.84
CA GLU A 366 8.12 16.22 -4.52
C GLU A 366 9.54 16.14 -3.94
N GLN A 367 9.69 16.24 -2.62
CA GLN A 367 10.97 16.08 -1.91
C GLN A 367 10.83 15.20 -0.67
N ASP A 368 11.92 14.64 -0.22
CA ASP A 368 11.95 13.76 0.95
C ASP A 368 11.92 14.50 2.31
N LEU A 369 11.90 15.84 2.32
CA LEU A 369 11.71 16.66 3.53
C LEU A 369 10.44 16.27 4.30
N PHE A 370 9.39 15.89 3.58
CA PHE A 370 8.09 15.49 4.13
C PHE A 370 7.85 13.98 4.07
N LEU A 371 8.85 13.21 3.62
CA LEU A 371 8.77 11.76 3.56
C LEU A 371 9.19 11.15 4.89
N GLU A 372 8.23 10.74 5.69
CA GLU A 372 8.46 10.15 6.99
C GLU A 372 8.55 8.62 6.93
N LYS A 373 9.43 8.03 7.73
CA LYS A 373 9.40 6.58 7.98
C LYS A 373 8.17 6.27 8.83
N LEU A 374 7.43 5.24 8.43
CA LEU A 374 6.21 4.84 9.10
C LEU A 374 6.31 3.38 9.58
N SER A 375 6.16 3.22 10.89
CA SER A 375 6.04 1.93 11.55
C SER A 375 5.10 2.08 12.73
N TYR A 376 4.19 1.13 12.92
CA TYR A 376 3.26 1.22 14.02
C TYR A 376 2.85 -0.13 14.60
N LEU A 377 2.43 -0.09 15.86
CA LEU A 377 1.83 -1.17 16.63
C LEU A 377 0.52 -0.66 17.23
N LYS A 378 -0.58 -1.38 17.00
CA LYS A 378 -1.91 -1.02 17.53
C LYS A 378 -2.50 -2.12 18.39
N LEU A 379 -3.09 -1.73 19.52
CA LEU A 379 -4.02 -2.57 20.27
C LEU A 379 -5.41 -2.43 19.61
N ARG A 380 -5.73 -3.39 18.73
CA ARG A 380 -6.98 -3.39 17.97
C ARG A 380 -8.18 -3.59 18.86
N ASN A 381 -8.12 -4.64 19.66
CA ASN A 381 -9.22 -5.02 20.55
C ASN A 381 -8.67 -5.55 21.86
N ILE A 382 -9.38 -5.26 22.94
CA ILE A 382 -9.24 -5.88 24.23
C ILE A 382 -10.63 -6.21 24.76
N THR A 383 -10.85 -7.45 25.20
CA THR A 383 -12.15 -7.90 25.69
C THR A 383 -11.98 -8.59 27.03
N VAL A 384 -12.85 -8.24 27.97
CA VAL A 384 -13.03 -8.94 29.25
C VAL A 384 -14.45 -9.46 29.28
N GLY A 385 -14.59 -10.75 29.55
CA GLY A 385 -15.87 -11.42 29.59
C GLY A 385 -16.11 -12.22 30.86
N TYR A 386 -17.38 -12.38 31.22
CA TYR A 386 -17.80 -13.20 32.35
C TYR A 386 -19.06 -14.00 31.99
N THR A 387 -19.00 -15.33 32.18
CA THR A 387 -20.13 -16.24 31.95
C THR A 387 -20.83 -16.55 33.28
N LEU A 388 -22.07 -16.08 33.42
CA LEU A 388 -22.95 -16.43 34.52
C LEU A 388 -23.77 -17.67 34.14
N PRO A 389 -23.57 -18.83 34.80
CA PRO A 389 -24.42 -20.00 34.56
C PRO A 389 -25.78 -19.79 35.25
N ILE A 390 -26.85 -20.11 34.53
CA ILE A 390 -28.21 -20.02 35.05
C ILE A 390 -28.66 -21.45 35.37
N LYS A 391 -29.17 -21.67 36.60
CA LYS A 391 -29.77 -22.96 36.97
C LYS A 391 -31.01 -23.18 36.13
N LYS A 392 -31.10 -24.33 35.45
CA LYS A 392 -32.21 -24.68 34.59
C LYS A 392 -33.49 -24.89 35.41
N VAL A 393 -34.54 -24.06 35.17
CA VAL A 393 -35.84 -24.19 35.79
C VAL A 393 -36.97 -24.31 34.75
N GLY A 394 -36.66 -24.54 33.48
CA GLY A 394 -37.59 -24.68 32.35
C GLY A 394 -36.92 -24.71 30.99
N SER A 395 -37.67 -25.12 29.95
CA SER A 395 -37.14 -25.28 28.58
C SER A 395 -36.78 -23.96 27.88
N ASN A 396 -37.43 -22.85 28.26
CA ASN A 396 -37.26 -21.55 27.61
C ASN A 396 -36.33 -20.59 28.39
N ILE A 397 -35.65 -21.07 29.43
CA ILE A 397 -34.69 -20.28 30.21
C ILE A 397 -33.27 -20.46 29.64
N PRO A 398 -32.52 -19.36 29.45
CA PRO A 398 -31.14 -19.45 28.98
C PRO A 398 -30.27 -20.32 29.91
N LYS A 399 -29.39 -21.13 29.34
CA LYS A 399 -28.41 -21.93 30.12
C LYS A 399 -27.30 -21.08 30.71
N SER A 400 -26.98 -19.99 30.06
CA SER A 400 -25.96 -19.05 30.53
C SER A 400 -26.19 -17.65 29.98
N LEU A 401 -25.71 -16.66 30.74
CA LEU A 401 -25.64 -15.26 30.36
C LEU A 401 -24.18 -14.86 30.35
N TYR A 402 -23.73 -14.35 29.22
CA TYR A 402 -22.37 -13.86 29.04
C TYR A 402 -22.36 -12.34 28.94
N PHE A 403 -21.64 -11.71 29.86
CA PHE A 403 -21.38 -10.26 29.86
C PHE A 403 -19.99 -10.04 29.27
N TYR A 404 -19.83 -9.03 28.43
CA TYR A 404 -18.51 -8.66 27.95
C TYR A 404 -18.38 -7.15 27.79
N LEU A 405 -17.16 -6.68 28.05
CA LEU A 405 -16.70 -5.32 27.80
C LEU A 405 -15.59 -5.38 26.76
N THR A 406 -15.77 -4.68 25.66
CA THR A 406 -14.77 -4.61 24.59
C THR A 406 -14.33 -3.18 24.38
N GLY A 407 -13.02 -2.94 24.40
CA GLY A 407 -12.41 -1.71 23.94
C GLY A 407 -11.75 -1.92 22.57
N SER A 408 -11.94 -0.99 21.66
CA SER A 408 -11.35 -1.06 20.31
C SER A 408 -10.52 0.19 20.05
N ASN A 409 -9.38 -0.01 19.36
CA ASN A 409 -8.43 1.05 18.95
C ASN A 409 -7.92 1.91 20.13
N LEU A 410 -7.74 1.31 21.32
CA LEU A 410 -7.41 2.04 22.55
C LEU A 410 -6.00 2.64 22.53
N LEU A 411 -5.03 1.91 21.98
CA LEU A 411 -3.62 2.31 21.96
C LEU A 411 -3.05 2.17 20.55
N SER A 412 -2.28 3.17 20.16
CA SER A 412 -1.48 3.20 18.93
C SER A 412 -0.10 3.75 19.26
N PHE A 413 0.93 3.00 18.91
CA PHE A 413 2.33 3.40 19.00
C PHE A 413 2.85 3.55 17.56
N SER A 414 3.33 4.72 17.19
CA SER A 414 3.81 5.03 15.85
C SER A 414 4.96 6.02 15.92
N ASN A 415 5.87 5.96 14.95
CA ASN A 415 6.86 7.00 14.71
C ASN A 415 6.38 8.07 13.71
N PHE A 416 5.15 7.98 13.23
CA PHE A 416 4.54 8.97 12.33
C PHE A 416 4.12 10.22 13.11
N SER A 417 4.56 11.40 12.65
CA SER A 417 4.36 12.67 13.36
C SER A 417 2.94 13.22 13.23
N ALA A 418 2.25 12.89 12.15
CA ALA A 418 1.05 13.63 11.73
C ALA A 418 -0.27 13.10 12.30
N GLY A 419 -0.30 11.97 12.99
CA GLY A 419 -1.53 11.44 13.59
C GLY A 419 -1.71 9.92 13.49
N ASP A 420 -2.92 9.45 13.20
CA ASP A 420 -3.17 8.00 13.09
C ASP A 420 -2.54 7.44 11.81
N PRO A 421 -1.58 6.50 11.92
CA PRO A 421 -0.86 5.96 10.77
C PRO A 421 -1.74 5.19 9.78
N GLU A 422 -2.92 4.77 10.19
CA GLU A 422 -3.87 4.05 9.32
C GLU A 422 -4.73 4.97 8.43
N LEU A 423 -4.54 6.28 8.57
CA LEU A 423 -5.18 7.28 7.70
C LEU A 423 -4.30 7.65 6.50
N VAL A 424 -3.10 7.09 6.41
CA VAL A 424 -2.27 7.20 5.21
C VAL A 424 -2.97 6.48 4.07
N ASN A 425 -3.11 7.16 2.94
CA ASN A 425 -3.75 6.62 1.75
C ASN A 425 -2.94 5.45 1.17
N PHE A 426 -3.56 4.66 0.31
CA PHE A 426 -2.91 3.50 -0.32
C PHE A 426 -1.67 3.87 -1.16
N ASN A 427 -1.62 5.07 -1.71
CA ASN A 427 -0.46 5.62 -2.42
C ASN A 427 0.64 6.18 -1.50
N GLY A 428 0.49 6.03 -0.19
CA GLY A 428 1.46 6.49 0.80
C GLY A 428 1.36 7.97 1.17
N THR A 429 0.32 8.70 0.76
CA THR A 429 0.15 10.12 1.11
C THR A 429 -0.77 10.30 2.32
N TYR A 430 -0.50 11.33 3.10
CA TYR A 430 -1.34 11.77 4.21
C TYR A 430 -1.66 13.25 4.06
N ASP A 431 -2.91 13.56 3.79
CA ASP A 431 -3.42 14.93 3.56
C ASP A 431 -3.98 15.62 4.81
N GLY A 432 -4.25 14.84 5.87
CA GLY A 432 -4.77 15.35 7.14
C GLY A 432 -6.27 15.66 7.18
N TYR A 433 -7.02 15.39 6.11
CA TYR A 433 -8.45 15.67 6.04
C TYR A 433 -9.33 14.56 6.63
N SER A 434 -8.78 13.37 6.82
CA SER A 434 -9.51 12.22 7.35
C SER A 434 -9.70 12.32 8.86
N LEU A 435 -10.88 11.93 9.33
CA LEU A 435 -11.16 11.86 10.78
C LEU A 435 -10.35 10.70 11.41
N PRO A 436 -9.78 10.89 12.60
CA PRO A 436 -9.09 9.83 13.32
C PRO A 436 -9.99 8.63 13.57
N ILE A 437 -9.42 7.42 13.50
CA ILE A 437 -10.15 6.20 13.83
C ILE A 437 -10.61 6.25 15.28
N PRO A 438 -11.92 6.14 15.55
CA PRO A 438 -12.44 6.33 16.90
C PRO A 438 -11.99 5.22 17.85
N ARG A 439 -11.70 5.58 19.09
CA ARG A 439 -11.64 4.65 20.20
C ARG A 439 -13.06 4.36 20.65
N SER A 440 -13.37 3.09 20.85
CA SER A 440 -14.72 2.71 21.30
C SER A 440 -14.68 1.75 22.48
N ILE A 441 -15.68 1.86 23.34
CA ILE A 441 -15.92 0.92 24.45
C ILE A 441 -17.37 0.44 24.28
N SER A 442 -17.54 -0.88 24.20
CA SER A 442 -18.83 -1.52 24.04
C SER A 442 -19.10 -2.52 25.16
N LEU A 443 -20.29 -2.46 25.73
CA LEU A 443 -20.80 -3.46 26.65
C LEU A 443 -21.82 -4.34 25.94
N GLY A 444 -21.69 -5.64 26.07
CA GLY A 444 -22.58 -6.57 25.42
C GLY A 444 -23.04 -7.71 26.31
N LEU A 445 -24.20 -8.27 25.96
CA LEU A 445 -24.84 -9.42 26.59
C LEU A 445 -25.15 -10.48 25.54
N ARG A 446 -24.86 -11.75 25.88
CA ARG A 446 -25.19 -12.90 25.04
C ARG A 446 -25.90 -13.96 25.89
N PHE A 447 -27.06 -14.36 25.43
CA PHE A 447 -27.82 -15.45 26.01
C PHE A 447 -27.56 -16.75 25.24
N LYS A 448 -27.34 -17.87 25.97
CA LYS A 448 -27.27 -19.20 25.39
C LYS A 448 -28.42 -20.03 25.95
N PHE A 449 -29.33 -20.46 25.11
CA PHE A 449 -30.47 -21.31 25.43
C PHE A 449 -30.15 -22.81 25.39
#